data_d5dfd94f168e3caaabd60f9413e7cc67
#
_entry.id   d5dfd94f168e3caaabd60f9413e7cc67
#
_cell.length_a   1.000
_cell.length_b   1.000
_cell.length_c   1.000
_cell.angle_alpha   90.00
_cell.angle_beta   90.00
_cell.angle_gamma   90.00
#
_symmetry.space_group_name_H-M   'P 1'
#
loop_
_entity.id
_entity.type
_entity.pdbx_description
1 polymer ?
#
loop_
_entity_poly.entity_id
_entity_poly.type
_entity_poly.pdbx_seq_one_letter_code
_entity_poly.pdbx_strand_id
1 'polypeptide(L)'
;MFNISIKKIEEEIRKLNKEDIINYSKKYNVYFNKKELDFIYSFIKNNHREFLNNPQSFNLANYKSNFSEENYVKLNNLYNKYSSYLKLIQLS
;
A
#
# COMPACT_ATOMS: atom_id res chain seq x y z
N MET A 1 -2.32 -22.60 1.67
CA MET A 1 -1.25 -22.11 0.81
C MET A 1 -1.81 -21.09 -0.17
N PHE A 2 -1.28 -19.91 -0.15
CA PHE A 2 -1.80 -18.84 -1.00
C PHE A 2 -0.98 -18.74 -2.26
N ASN A 3 -1.54 -19.23 -3.36
CA ASN A 3 -1.01 -18.96 -4.68
C ASN A 3 -1.72 -17.75 -5.26
N ILE A 4 -1.40 -16.57 -4.71
CA ILE A 4 -1.90 -15.36 -5.33
C ILE A 4 -0.94 -15.06 -6.48
N SER A 5 -1.45 -15.24 -7.68
CA SER A 5 -0.69 -14.93 -8.89
C SER A 5 -0.44 -13.42 -8.95
N ILE A 6 0.80 -13.03 -9.19
CA ILE A 6 1.16 -11.62 -9.39
C ILE A 6 0.31 -11.01 -10.51
N LYS A 7 0.03 -11.80 -11.55
CA LYS A 7 -0.81 -11.37 -12.66
C LYS A 7 -2.21 -10.95 -12.20
N LYS A 8 -2.80 -11.71 -11.27
CA LYS A 8 -4.12 -11.38 -10.74
C LYS A 8 -4.09 -10.09 -9.92
N ILE A 9 -3.05 -9.90 -9.13
CA ILE A 9 -2.85 -8.65 -8.38
C ILE A 9 -2.71 -7.48 -9.34
N GLU A 10 -1.94 -7.64 -10.42
CA GLU A 10 -1.78 -6.59 -11.41
C GLU A 10 -3.09 -6.22 -12.09
N GLU A 11 -3.96 -7.20 -12.36
CA GLU A 11 -5.27 -6.93 -12.93
C GLU A 11 -6.14 -6.10 -11.99
N GLU A 12 -6.12 -6.41 -10.70
CA GLU A 12 -6.86 -5.64 -9.71
C GLU A 12 -6.30 -4.22 -9.58
N ILE A 13 -4.98 -4.07 -9.59
CA ILE A 13 -4.35 -2.76 -9.53
C ILE A 13 -4.68 -1.93 -10.77
N ARG A 14 -4.76 -2.57 -11.94
CA ARG A 14 -5.12 -1.87 -13.18
C ARG A 14 -6.52 -1.27 -13.11
N LYS A 15 -7.43 -1.95 -12.44
CA LYS A 15 -8.81 -1.50 -12.27
C LYS A 15 -8.98 -0.50 -11.12
N LEU A 16 -7.97 -0.40 -10.26
CA LEU A 16 -8.04 0.45 -9.08
C LEU A 16 -8.18 1.92 -9.47
N ASN A 17 -9.13 2.61 -8.85
CA ASN A 17 -9.28 4.05 -8.99
C ASN A 17 -9.12 4.74 -7.64
N LYS A 18 -9.10 6.08 -7.65
CA LYS A 18 -8.90 6.85 -6.41
C LYS A 18 -10.01 6.63 -5.40
N GLU A 19 -11.25 6.46 -5.87
CA GLU A 19 -12.38 6.22 -5.00
C GLU A 19 -12.24 4.89 -4.25
N ASP A 20 -11.70 3.87 -4.89
CA ASP A 20 -11.43 2.59 -4.24
C ASP A 20 -10.46 2.78 -3.09
N ILE A 21 -9.42 3.60 -3.29
CA ILE A 21 -8.44 3.89 -2.24
C ILE A 21 -9.11 4.61 -1.08
N ILE A 22 -9.97 5.59 -1.36
CA ILE A 22 -10.71 6.31 -0.33
C ILE A 22 -11.57 5.35 0.48
N ASN A 23 -12.33 4.51 -0.18
CA ASN A 23 -13.24 3.58 0.48
C ASN A 23 -12.47 2.56 1.34
N TYR A 24 -11.35 2.08 0.84
CA TYR A 24 -10.52 1.14 1.58
C TYR A 24 -9.88 1.80 2.81
N SER A 25 -9.35 3.00 2.65
CA SER A 25 -8.69 3.69 3.75
C SER A 25 -9.66 4.08 4.86
N LYS A 26 -10.90 4.40 4.52
CA LYS A 26 -11.94 4.70 5.52
C LYS A 26 -12.18 3.57 6.50
N LYS A 27 -12.02 2.33 6.05
CA LYS A 27 -12.17 1.16 6.92
C LYS A 27 -11.14 1.15 8.05
N TYR A 28 -10.01 1.81 7.84
CA TYR A 28 -8.94 1.90 8.82
C TYR A 28 -8.86 3.28 9.47
N ASN A 29 -9.90 4.11 9.29
CA ASN A 29 -9.95 5.44 9.86
C ASN A 29 -8.87 6.38 9.31
N VAL A 30 -8.48 6.18 8.06
CA VAL A 30 -7.51 7.03 7.38
C VAL A 30 -8.22 7.88 6.34
N TYR A 31 -8.05 9.19 6.40
CA TYR A 31 -8.68 10.14 5.50
C TYR A 31 -7.61 10.96 4.81
N PHE A 32 -7.33 10.62 3.56
CA PHE A 32 -6.29 11.30 2.78
C PHE A 32 -6.82 12.60 2.20
N ASN A 33 -5.96 13.63 2.17
CA ASN A 33 -6.24 14.82 1.38
C ASN A 33 -5.93 14.51 -0.09
N LYS A 34 -6.26 15.47 -0.97
CA LYS A 34 -6.09 15.28 -2.41
C LYS A 34 -4.65 14.96 -2.79
N LYS A 35 -3.70 15.68 -2.21
CA LYS A 35 -2.28 15.51 -2.51
C LYS A 35 -1.78 14.12 -2.10
N GLU A 36 -2.18 13.69 -0.92
CA GLU A 36 -1.83 12.36 -0.42
C GLU A 36 -2.45 11.27 -1.29
N LEU A 37 -3.71 11.44 -1.65
CA LEU A 37 -4.42 10.47 -2.48
C LEU A 37 -3.79 10.36 -3.86
N ASP A 38 -3.44 11.49 -4.47
CA ASP A 38 -2.79 11.51 -5.78
C ASP A 38 -1.44 10.79 -5.71
N PHE A 39 -0.68 11.01 -4.64
CA PHE A 39 0.59 10.33 -4.44
C PHE A 39 0.42 8.83 -4.33
N ILE A 40 -0.50 8.36 -3.49
CA ILE A 40 -0.74 6.94 -3.30
C ILE A 40 -1.18 6.27 -4.59
N TYR A 41 -2.10 6.90 -5.30
CA TYR A 41 -2.60 6.37 -6.56
C TYR A 41 -1.46 6.19 -7.56
N SER A 42 -0.64 7.21 -7.74
CA SER A 42 0.50 7.15 -8.65
C SER A 42 1.52 6.10 -8.22
N PHE A 43 1.78 6.02 -6.92
CA PHE A 43 2.73 5.05 -6.38
C PHE A 43 2.27 3.62 -6.65
N ILE A 44 1.01 3.33 -6.37
CA ILE A 44 0.48 1.99 -6.60
C ILE A 44 0.52 1.63 -8.09
N LYS A 45 0.10 2.56 -8.95
CA LYS A 45 0.08 2.30 -10.39
C LYS A 45 1.48 2.05 -10.97
N ASN A 46 2.48 2.79 -10.48
CA ASN A 46 3.81 2.79 -11.10
C ASN A 46 4.81 1.87 -10.41
N ASN A 47 4.62 1.57 -9.12
CA ASN A 47 5.65 0.89 -8.33
C ASN A 47 5.22 -0.45 -7.74
N HIS A 48 4.01 -0.92 -8.04
CA HIS A 48 3.52 -2.15 -7.43
C HIS A 48 4.36 -3.37 -7.78
N ARG A 49 4.91 -3.44 -8.99
CA ARG A 49 5.74 -4.57 -9.41
C ARG A 49 6.99 -4.67 -8.57
N GLU A 50 7.66 -3.56 -8.38
CA GLU A 50 8.87 -3.51 -7.57
C GLU A 50 8.57 -3.92 -6.14
N PHE A 51 7.47 -3.41 -5.59
CA PHE A 51 7.05 -3.75 -4.24
C PHE A 51 6.74 -5.25 -4.12
N LEU A 52 6.02 -5.82 -5.08
CA LEU A 52 5.64 -7.23 -5.04
C LEU A 52 6.83 -8.16 -5.21
N ASN A 53 7.80 -7.76 -6.03
CA ASN A 53 8.98 -8.57 -6.27
C ASN A 53 9.98 -8.51 -5.12
N ASN A 54 10.06 -7.38 -4.44
CA ASN A 54 11.01 -7.19 -3.35
C ASN A 54 10.41 -6.30 -2.26
N PRO A 55 9.42 -6.81 -1.51
CA PRO A 55 8.75 -6.01 -0.48
C PRO A 55 9.70 -5.56 0.63
N GLN A 56 10.82 -6.25 0.82
CA GLN A 56 11.79 -5.91 1.85
C GLN A 56 12.57 -4.63 1.52
N SER A 57 12.64 -4.26 0.25
CA SER A 57 13.34 -3.03 -0.16
C SER A 57 12.48 -1.77 0.08
N PHE A 58 11.19 -1.94 0.33
CA PHE A 58 10.29 -0.82 0.55
C PHE A 58 10.51 -0.23 1.93
N ASN A 59 10.62 1.09 2.00
CA ASN A 59 10.74 1.81 3.27
C ASN A 59 9.80 3.00 3.27
N LEU A 60 8.73 2.89 4.05
CA LEU A 60 7.71 3.93 4.12
C LEU A 60 8.28 5.27 4.60
N ALA A 61 9.34 5.24 5.42
CA ALA A 61 9.96 6.46 5.92
C ALA A 61 10.47 7.37 4.80
N ASN A 62 10.82 6.81 3.64
CA ASN A 62 11.25 7.59 2.50
C ASN A 62 10.15 8.50 1.95
N TYR A 63 8.91 8.21 2.29
CA TYR A 63 7.74 8.93 1.78
C TYR A 63 7.03 9.75 2.85
N LYS A 64 7.66 9.91 4.01
CA LYS A 64 7.07 10.60 5.15
C LYS A 64 6.61 12.02 4.80
N SER A 65 7.38 12.72 3.98
CA SER A 65 7.07 14.10 3.61
C SER A 65 5.84 14.23 2.70
N ASN A 66 5.35 13.12 2.15
CA ASN A 66 4.17 13.12 1.28
C ASN A 66 2.86 13.05 2.06
N PHE A 67 2.91 12.90 3.38
CA PHE A 67 1.74 12.70 4.21
C PHE A 67 1.73 13.67 5.39
N SER A 68 0.53 13.95 5.91
CA SER A 68 0.41 14.61 7.19
C SER A 68 0.97 13.70 8.27
N GLU A 69 1.39 14.27 9.39
CA GLU A 69 1.92 13.50 10.50
C GLU A 69 0.93 12.45 10.98
N GLU A 70 -0.34 12.85 11.12
CA GLU A 70 -1.40 11.94 11.54
C GLU A 70 -1.57 10.77 10.59
N ASN A 71 -1.65 11.05 9.29
CA ASN A 71 -1.84 10.00 8.31
C ASN A 71 -0.59 9.12 8.17
N TYR A 72 0.59 9.70 8.30
CA TYR A 72 1.82 8.92 8.27
C TYR A 72 1.85 7.89 9.40
N VAL A 73 1.51 8.30 10.63
CA VAL A 73 1.48 7.38 11.77
C VAL A 73 0.50 6.25 11.53
N LYS A 74 -0.68 6.55 11.04
CA LYS A 74 -1.68 5.52 10.75
C LYS A 74 -1.21 4.56 9.66
N LEU A 75 -0.62 5.09 8.59
CA LEU A 75 -0.07 4.26 7.51
C LEU A 75 1.06 3.38 7.99
N ASN A 76 1.94 3.93 8.81
CA ASN A 76 3.07 3.18 9.35
C ASN A 76 2.60 2.01 10.21
N ASN A 77 1.57 2.23 11.02
CA ASN A 77 0.99 1.17 11.84
C ASN A 77 0.36 0.08 10.96
N LEU A 78 -0.37 0.46 9.91
CA LEU A 78 -0.95 -0.49 8.98
C LEU A 78 0.14 -1.26 8.23
N TYR A 79 1.15 -0.57 7.78
CA TYR A 79 2.26 -1.21 7.07
C TYR A 79 2.96 -2.24 7.93
N ASN A 80 3.25 -1.90 9.19
CA ASN A 80 3.90 -2.82 10.11
C ASN A 80 3.06 -4.08 10.35
N LYS A 81 1.77 -3.90 10.46
CA LYS A 81 0.84 -5.03 10.62
C LYS A 81 0.86 -5.95 9.42
N TYR A 82 0.78 -5.39 8.22
CA TYR A 82 0.77 -6.19 7.00
C TYR A 82 2.13 -6.79 6.67
N SER A 83 3.22 -6.11 7.00
CA SER A 83 4.55 -6.65 6.76
C SER A 83 4.81 -7.90 7.61
N SER A 84 4.21 -7.96 8.80
CA SER A 84 4.29 -9.16 9.64
C SER A 84 3.61 -10.34 8.95
N TYR A 85 2.44 -10.12 8.33
CA TYR A 85 1.76 -11.16 7.56
C TYR A 85 2.58 -11.60 6.35
N LEU A 86 3.21 -10.65 5.66
CA LEU A 86 4.04 -10.97 4.50
C LEU A 86 5.23 -11.84 4.89
N LYS A 87 5.84 -11.59 6.04
CA LYS A 87 6.93 -12.42 6.55
C LYS A 87 6.49 -13.85 6.81
N LEU A 88 5.31 -14.01 7.40
CA LEU A 88 4.75 -15.34 7.65
C LEU A 88 4.50 -16.11 6.35
N ILE A 89 4.02 -15.42 5.32
CA ILE A 89 3.78 -16.02 4.01
C ILE A 89 5.09 -16.45 3.36
N GLN A 90 6.14 -15.63 3.48
CA GLN A 90 7.44 -15.93 2.90
C GLN A 90 8.15 -17.10 3.59
N LEU A 91 7.86 -17.31 4.88
CA LEU A 91 8.45 -18.40 5.65
C LEU A 91 7.72 -19.74 5.46
N SER A 92 6.53 -19.69 4.91
CA SER A 92 5.77 -20.88 4.63
C SER A 92 6.02 -21.34 3.18
#